data_200dfcecb07387ad66fc229bacb02b8f
#
_entry.id   200dfcecb07387ad66fc229bacb02b8f
#
_cell.length_a   1.000
_cell.length_b   1.000
_cell.length_c   1.000
_cell.angle_alpha   90.00
_cell.angle_beta   90.00
_cell.angle_gamma   90.00
#
_symmetry.space_group_name_H-M   'P 1'
#
loop_
_entity.id
_entity.type
_entity.pdbx_description
1 polymer ?
#
loop_
_entity_poly.entity_id
_entity_poly.type
_entity_poly.pdbx_seq_one_letter_code
_entity_poly.pdbx_strand_id
1 'polypeptide(L)'
;MLGRSSPSYTVRGYSLPRVGTFSSRPRSLAARAFARNSVLRQMDWVLIVVVSVLSAIGVLLVWSATQPSLLAAGANPHTYLVKQALWAAIGLILMFAVSFIDSRRLRSWTPFVYGATVLGLLAVFATHAVNGAHAWINLPGGFQVEPSEFAKIALILALATVFTQSRWRGTPGLRSVLLALACAVPLLALVLKEPALGVALVLAVVTATMIVLSGTKLRIIAALAVIVGGAVALVGGTHLLKSYQLTRFTSFLHPSADLAGAGYNAAQAKIAVGSGGMFGTGLFHGSIVAGNYVPAQQTDFIFTVAGEELGFVGTITIVALLFIVVVRAARIAVRTDDLFGVLIASGVAIWFAFQSFVNIGMTIGIMPITGLPLPFVSYGGSAIFADMIAIGMLQSVRRHHSVFTD
;
A
#
# COMPACT_ATOMS: atom_id res chain seq x y z
N MET A 1 8.42 -93.06 -25.84
CA MET A 1 8.37 -92.53 -24.48
C MET A 1 9.14 -91.25 -24.46
N LEU A 2 8.43 -90.18 -24.34
CA LEU A 2 8.89 -88.77 -24.62
C LEU A 2 9.36 -88.08 -23.36
N GLY A 3 10.67 -87.83 -23.29
CA GLY A 3 11.22 -86.91 -22.27
C GLY A 3 11.24 -85.48 -22.77
N ARG A 4 10.42 -84.58 -22.16
CA ARG A 4 10.45 -83.16 -22.43
C ARG A 4 11.55 -82.51 -21.62
N SER A 5 12.54 -81.90 -22.29
CA SER A 5 13.52 -80.98 -21.72
C SER A 5 12.94 -79.63 -21.63
N SER A 6 12.88 -79.04 -20.42
CA SER A 6 12.54 -77.64 -20.18
C SER A 6 13.73 -76.74 -20.48
N PRO A 7 13.55 -75.60 -21.15
CA PRO A 7 14.63 -74.66 -21.38
C PRO A 7 14.91 -73.86 -20.12
N SER A 8 16.18 -73.80 -19.70
CA SER A 8 16.70 -72.90 -18.64
C SER A 8 16.82 -71.51 -19.17
N TYR A 9 16.05 -70.59 -18.63
CA TYR A 9 16.22 -69.16 -18.85
C TYR A 9 17.30 -68.62 -17.93
N THR A 10 18.45 -68.23 -18.48
CA THR A 10 19.46 -67.43 -17.78
C THR A 10 19.02 -65.96 -17.75
N VAL A 11 18.65 -65.53 -16.60
CA VAL A 11 18.40 -64.06 -16.34
C VAL A 11 19.75 -63.41 -16.24
N ARG A 12 20.11 -62.56 -17.22
CA ARG A 12 21.26 -61.65 -17.18
C ARG A 12 21.10 -60.75 -15.96
N GLY A 13 22.09 -60.82 -15.05
CA GLY A 13 22.14 -59.99 -13.85
C GLY A 13 22.25 -58.50 -14.18
N TYR A 14 21.18 -57.76 -13.99
CA TYR A 14 21.23 -56.31 -13.85
C TYR A 14 21.75 -56.02 -12.46
N SER A 15 22.99 -55.51 -12.36
CA SER A 15 23.50 -54.91 -11.13
C SER A 15 22.75 -53.61 -10.89
N LEU A 16 21.87 -53.62 -9.92
CA LEU A 16 21.23 -52.36 -9.44
C LEU A 16 22.32 -51.39 -8.99
N PRO A 17 22.28 -50.12 -9.42
CA PRO A 17 23.22 -49.12 -8.92
C PRO A 17 23.05 -49.03 -7.41
N ARG A 18 24.15 -49.12 -6.67
CA ARG A 18 24.19 -48.91 -5.22
C ARG A 18 23.55 -47.55 -4.93
N VAL A 19 22.38 -47.57 -4.29
CA VAL A 19 21.77 -46.37 -3.71
C VAL A 19 22.76 -45.85 -2.68
N GLY A 20 23.49 -44.80 -3.06
CA GLY A 20 24.38 -44.08 -2.15
C GLY A 20 23.57 -43.62 -0.95
N THR A 21 23.93 -44.08 0.22
CA THR A 21 23.38 -43.54 1.46
C THR A 21 23.69 -42.05 1.50
N PHE A 22 22.69 -41.19 1.18
CA PHE A 22 22.76 -39.78 1.41
C PHE A 22 22.87 -39.58 2.93
N SER A 23 24.08 -39.44 3.45
CA SER A 23 24.32 -38.95 4.79
C SER A 23 23.87 -37.49 4.84
N SER A 24 22.63 -37.25 5.18
CA SER A 24 22.11 -35.92 5.49
C SER A 24 22.71 -35.47 6.82
N ARG A 25 23.96 -34.97 6.79
CA ARG A 25 24.48 -34.16 7.92
C ARG A 25 23.48 -33.02 8.13
N PRO A 26 23.02 -32.81 9.38
CA PRO A 26 22.15 -31.68 9.66
C PRO A 26 22.91 -30.39 9.33
N ARG A 27 22.56 -29.77 8.20
CA ARG A 27 23.10 -28.45 7.86
C ARG A 27 22.70 -27.48 8.96
N SER A 28 23.65 -26.69 9.48
CA SER A 28 23.36 -25.64 10.45
C SER A 28 22.20 -24.77 9.99
N LEU A 29 21.41 -24.19 10.91
CA LEU A 29 20.28 -23.32 10.57
C LEU A 29 20.71 -22.21 9.61
N ALA A 30 21.91 -21.65 9.78
CA ALA A 30 22.50 -20.69 8.86
C ALA A 30 22.72 -21.27 7.45
N ALA A 31 23.25 -22.50 7.32
CA ALA A 31 23.44 -23.15 6.03
C ALA A 31 22.12 -23.49 5.33
N ARG A 32 21.04 -23.73 6.09
CA ARG A 32 19.67 -23.89 5.53
C ARG A 32 19.10 -22.54 5.08
N ALA A 33 19.37 -21.45 5.81
CA ALA A 33 18.91 -20.12 5.47
C ALA A 33 19.56 -19.56 4.18
N PHE A 34 20.79 -19.98 3.85
CA PHE A 34 21.55 -19.57 2.66
C PHE A 34 21.61 -20.63 1.55
N ALA A 35 20.90 -21.74 1.67
CA ALA A 35 20.79 -22.74 0.60
C ALA A 35 20.17 -22.09 -0.67
N ARG A 36 20.51 -22.63 -1.87
CA ARG A 36 20.02 -22.08 -3.17
C ARG A 36 18.50 -21.91 -3.23
N ASN A 37 17.75 -22.79 -2.54
CA ASN A 37 16.28 -22.75 -2.42
C ASN A 37 15.81 -22.12 -1.09
N SER A 38 16.61 -21.30 -0.43
CA SER A 38 16.18 -20.65 0.80
C SER A 38 15.21 -19.51 0.48
N VAL A 39 14.14 -19.42 1.28
CA VAL A 39 13.12 -18.37 1.20
C VAL A 39 13.73 -16.96 1.19
N LEU A 40 14.78 -16.75 1.98
CA LEU A 40 15.47 -15.45 2.08
C LEU A 40 16.15 -15.03 0.77
N ARG A 41 16.66 -15.97 -0.03
CA ARG A 41 17.33 -15.67 -1.29
C ARG A 41 16.35 -15.31 -2.41
N GLN A 42 15.10 -15.75 -2.30
CA GLN A 42 14.03 -15.46 -3.25
C GLN A 42 13.35 -14.10 -3.01
N MET A 43 13.61 -13.47 -1.85
CA MET A 43 13.07 -12.15 -1.52
C MET A 43 13.71 -11.03 -2.33
N ASP A 44 12.94 -9.96 -2.56
CA ASP A 44 13.42 -8.72 -3.14
C ASP A 44 14.08 -7.84 -2.07
N TRP A 45 15.38 -8.04 -1.86
CA TRP A 45 16.14 -7.28 -0.87
C TRP A 45 16.20 -5.79 -1.19
N VAL A 46 16.19 -5.41 -2.47
CA VAL A 46 16.17 -3.98 -2.85
C VAL A 46 14.89 -3.34 -2.32
N LEU A 47 13.74 -4.01 -2.50
CA LEU A 47 12.46 -3.51 -2.02
C LEU A 47 12.45 -3.40 -0.47
N ILE A 48 12.97 -4.42 0.23
CA ILE A 48 13.05 -4.42 1.70
C ILE A 48 13.92 -3.26 2.20
N VAL A 49 15.12 -3.09 1.63
CA VAL A 49 16.05 -2.02 2.03
C VAL A 49 15.44 -0.64 1.76
N VAL A 50 14.87 -0.42 0.59
CA VAL A 50 14.26 0.86 0.21
C VAL A 50 13.11 1.23 1.15
N VAL A 51 12.23 0.29 1.46
CA VAL A 51 11.11 0.52 2.38
C VAL A 51 11.61 0.78 3.81
N SER A 52 12.64 0.07 4.26
CA SER A 52 13.25 0.30 5.57
C SER A 52 13.91 1.67 5.66
N VAL A 53 14.60 2.12 4.60
CA VAL A 53 15.18 3.46 4.52
C VAL A 53 14.11 4.55 4.52
N LEU A 54 13.03 4.38 3.72
CA LEU A 54 11.90 5.31 3.73
C LEU A 54 11.27 5.43 5.12
N SER A 55 11.07 4.29 5.80
CA SER A 55 10.52 4.29 7.17
C SER A 55 11.46 4.95 8.17
N ALA A 56 12.77 4.78 8.05
CA ALA A 56 13.75 5.44 8.89
C ALA A 56 13.75 6.96 8.67
N ILE A 57 13.69 7.41 7.41
CA ILE A 57 13.53 8.84 7.07
C ILE A 57 12.21 9.36 7.67
N GLY A 58 11.11 8.60 7.54
CA GLY A 58 9.82 8.97 8.11
C GLY A 58 9.87 9.14 9.64
N VAL A 59 10.54 8.24 10.35
CA VAL A 59 10.73 8.35 11.81
C VAL A 59 11.45 9.64 12.18
N LEU A 60 12.50 10.01 11.45
CA LEU A 60 13.27 11.24 11.70
C LEU A 60 12.44 12.50 11.40
N LEU A 61 11.73 12.53 10.27
CA LEU A 61 10.90 13.67 9.88
C LEU A 61 9.71 13.85 10.84
N VAL A 62 9.06 12.78 11.26
CA VAL A 62 7.97 12.83 12.24
C VAL A 62 8.48 13.34 13.58
N TRP A 63 9.66 12.94 14.00
CA TRP A 63 10.28 13.46 15.21
C TRP A 63 10.54 14.96 15.09
N SER A 64 11.18 15.40 14.01
CA SER A 64 11.45 16.82 13.79
C SER A 64 10.14 17.65 13.74
N ALA A 65 9.13 17.17 13.02
CA ALA A 65 7.84 17.84 12.89
C ALA A 65 7.07 18.00 14.21
N THR A 66 7.26 17.09 15.18
CA THR A 66 6.44 17.08 16.40
C THR A 66 7.18 17.62 17.64
N GLN A 67 8.50 17.66 17.61
CA GLN A 67 9.32 18.08 18.74
C GLN A 67 9.01 19.51 19.22
N PRO A 68 8.90 20.54 18.35
CA PRO A 68 8.67 21.92 18.79
C PRO A 68 7.34 22.08 19.53
N SER A 69 6.28 21.48 19.02
CA SER A 69 4.94 21.56 19.63
C SER A 69 4.87 20.83 20.97
N LEU A 70 5.57 19.70 21.11
CA LEU A 70 5.65 18.94 22.37
C LEU A 70 6.45 19.69 23.44
N LEU A 71 7.57 20.31 23.06
CA LEU A 71 8.37 21.13 23.97
C LEU A 71 7.58 22.35 24.46
N ALA A 72 6.85 23.03 23.56
CA ALA A 72 5.97 24.14 23.92
C ALA A 72 4.84 23.72 24.88
N ALA A 73 4.35 22.49 24.76
CA ALA A 73 3.33 21.92 25.65
C ALA A 73 3.91 21.32 26.94
N GLY A 74 5.23 21.37 27.16
CA GLY A 74 5.89 20.74 28.33
C GLY A 74 5.82 19.21 28.30
N ALA A 75 5.56 18.59 27.16
CA ALA A 75 5.45 17.16 26.97
C ALA A 75 6.79 16.53 26.53
N ASN A 76 6.90 15.19 26.62
CA ASN A 76 8.12 14.49 26.23
C ASN A 76 8.32 14.61 24.69
N PRO A 77 9.43 15.23 24.22
CA PRO A 77 9.70 15.47 22.80
C PRO A 77 9.92 14.20 21.97
N HIS A 78 10.18 13.05 22.63
CA HIS A 78 10.42 11.77 21.96
C HIS A 78 9.15 10.91 21.81
N THR A 79 7.98 11.37 22.24
CA THR A 79 6.74 10.58 22.24
C THR A 79 6.40 10.04 20.84
N TYR A 80 6.41 10.89 19.83
CA TYR A 80 6.07 10.48 18.46
C TYR A 80 7.21 9.69 17.79
N LEU A 81 8.47 10.01 18.11
CA LEU A 81 9.63 9.23 17.69
C LEU A 81 9.49 7.76 18.09
N VAL A 82 9.25 7.52 19.41
CA VAL A 82 9.13 6.15 19.94
C VAL A 82 7.94 5.41 19.34
N LYS A 83 6.78 6.07 19.24
CA LYS A 83 5.59 5.47 18.62
C LYS A 83 5.83 5.09 17.16
N GLN A 84 6.37 6.01 16.35
CA GLN A 84 6.62 5.78 14.94
C GLN A 84 7.68 4.69 14.72
N ALA A 85 8.76 4.68 15.48
CA ALA A 85 9.79 3.65 15.43
C ALA A 85 9.23 2.27 15.81
N LEU A 86 8.39 2.19 16.84
CA LEU A 86 7.70 0.96 17.23
C LEU A 86 6.77 0.46 16.13
N TRP A 87 5.97 1.35 15.51
CA TRP A 87 5.08 0.97 14.41
C TRP A 87 5.85 0.53 13.18
N ALA A 88 6.97 1.19 12.84
CA ALA A 88 7.84 0.76 11.77
C ALA A 88 8.43 -0.63 12.03
N ALA A 89 8.88 -0.90 13.26
CA ALA A 89 9.42 -2.21 13.65
C ALA A 89 8.34 -3.31 13.57
N ILE A 90 7.13 -3.06 14.12
CA ILE A 90 5.99 -4.00 14.01
C ILE A 90 5.61 -4.18 12.54
N GLY A 91 5.57 -3.11 11.75
CA GLY A 91 5.29 -3.15 10.32
C GLY A 91 6.28 -4.04 9.56
N LEU A 92 7.58 -3.92 9.84
CA LEU A 92 8.60 -4.81 9.27
C LEU A 92 8.37 -6.29 9.65
N ILE A 93 8.01 -6.56 10.90
CA ILE A 93 7.67 -7.93 11.32
C ILE A 93 6.45 -8.43 10.55
N LEU A 94 5.39 -7.62 10.39
CA LEU A 94 4.21 -7.96 9.61
C LEU A 94 4.56 -8.20 8.14
N MET A 95 5.40 -7.38 7.54
CA MET A 95 5.91 -7.57 6.17
C MET A 95 6.56 -8.94 6.01
N PHE A 96 7.48 -9.29 6.91
CA PHE A 96 8.11 -10.61 6.88
C PHE A 96 7.10 -11.74 7.13
N ALA A 97 6.20 -11.61 8.11
CA ALA A 97 5.18 -12.62 8.40
C ALA A 97 4.31 -12.89 7.15
N VAL A 98 3.81 -11.83 6.49
CA VAL A 98 2.99 -11.95 5.29
C VAL A 98 3.80 -12.50 4.11
N SER A 99 5.08 -12.18 3.99
CA SER A 99 5.94 -12.71 2.93
C SER A 99 6.09 -14.22 2.95
N PHE A 100 5.90 -14.87 4.11
CA PHE A 100 5.91 -16.34 4.25
C PHE A 100 4.58 -16.99 3.91
N ILE A 101 3.49 -16.23 3.77
CA ILE A 101 2.17 -16.76 3.41
C ILE A 101 2.16 -17.08 1.91
N ASP A 102 1.65 -18.24 1.56
CA ASP A 102 1.45 -18.67 0.18
C ASP A 102 0.34 -17.82 -0.49
N SER A 103 0.52 -17.44 -1.76
CA SER A 103 -0.49 -16.72 -2.55
C SER A 103 -1.84 -17.45 -2.60
N ARG A 104 -1.84 -18.79 -2.58
CA ARG A 104 -3.05 -19.62 -2.51
C ARG A 104 -3.80 -19.40 -1.19
N ARG A 105 -3.08 -19.27 -0.07
CA ARG A 105 -3.68 -18.97 1.23
C ARG A 105 -4.21 -17.53 1.29
N LEU A 106 -3.49 -16.57 0.73
CA LEU A 106 -3.97 -15.19 0.60
C LEU A 106 -5.33 -15.16 -0.11
N ARG A 107 -5.46 -15.93 -1.20
CA ARG A 107 -6.72 -16.05 -1.92
C ARG A 107 -7.84 -16.69 -1.08
N SER A 108 -7.53 -17.75 -0.32
CA SER A 108 -8.53 -18.40 0.55
C SER A 108 -8.97 -17.51 1.71
N TRP A 109 -8.11 -16.62 2.19
CA TRP A 109 -8.38 -15.69 3.27
C TRP A 109 -9.09 -14.41 2.81
N THR A 110 -9.18 -14.17 1.51
CA THR A 110 -9.84 -12.97 0.95
C THR A 110 -11.22 -12.68 1.55
N PRO A 111 -12.16 -13.66 1.66
CA PRO A 111 -13.48 -13.38 2.24
C PRO A 111 -13.41 -12.92 3.69
N PHE A 112 -12.49 -13.49 4.48
CA PHE A 112 -12.31 -13.13 5.89
C PHE A 112 -11.69 -11.73 6.02
N VAL A 113 -10.66 -11.41 5.23
CA VAL A 113 -10.02 -10.07 5.22
C VAL A 113 -11.03 -9.02 4.78
N TYR A 114 -11.79 -9.29 3.72
CA TYR A 114 -12.83 -8.38 3.23
C TYR A 114 -13.95 -8.19 4.27
N GLY A 115 -14.46 -9.26 4.85
CA GLY A 115 -15.50 -9.20 5.89
C GLY A 115 -15.02 -8.46 7.14
N ALA A 116 -13.80 -8.75 7.62
CA ALA A 116 -13.21 -8.05 8.77
C ALA A 116 -13.03 -6.54 8.49
N THR A 117 -12.63 -6.18 7.28
CA THR A 117 -12.49 -4.77 6.89
C THR A 117 -13.84 -4.06 6.84
N VAL A 118 -14.87 -4.68 6.24
CA VAL A 118 -16.23 -4.12 6.22
C VAL A 118 -16.77 -3.96 7.64
N LEU A 119 -16.59 -4.95 8.51
CA LEU A 119 -16.98 -4.86 9.92
C LEU A 119 -16.22 -3.74 10.65
N GLY A 120 -14.91 -3.60 10.38
CA GLY A 120 -14.11 -2.50 10.93
C GLY A 120 -14.62 -1.13 10.50
N LEU A 121 -14.92 -0.95 9.20
CA LEU A 121 -15.49 0.28 8.66
C LEU A 121 -16.88 0.58 9.26
N LEU A 122 -17.71 -0.44 9.50
CA LEU A 122 -18.99 -0.28 10.17
C LEU A 122 -18.81 0.05 11.66
N ALA A 123 -17.85 -0.57 12.34
CA ALA A 123 -17.58 -0.33 13.75
C ALA A 123 -17.12 1.11 14.04
N VAL A 124 -16.44 1.74 13.09
CA VAL A 124 -16.01 3.15 13.22
C VAL A 124 -17.21 4.09 13.43
N PHE A 125 -18.36 3.82 12.80
CA PHE A 125 -19.55 4.66 12.99
C PHE A 125 -20.17 4.55 14.39
N ALA A 126 -19.81 3.52 15.16
CA ALA A 126 -20.22 3.37 16.57
C ALA A 126 -19.22 4.05 17.52
N THR A 127 -18.07 4.57 17.04
CA THR A 127 -17.09 5.26 17.87
C THR A 127 -17.36 6.77 17.93
N HIS A 128 -16.77 7.44 18.95
CA HIS A 128 -16.87 8.90 19.07
C HIS A 128 -16.09 9.58 17.93
N ALA A 129 -16.69 10.63 17.36
CA ALA A 129 -16.03 11.45 16.35
C ALA A 129 -14.79 12.14 16.93
N VAL A 130 -13.65 12.02 16.26
CA VAL A 130 -12.43 12.77 16.56
C VAL A 130 -12.29 13.84 15.47
N ASN A 131 -12.19 15.11 15.86
CA ASN A 131 -12.14 16.25 14.92
C ASN A 131 -13.30 16.27 13.89
N GLY A 132 -14.48 15.78 14.28
CA GLY A 132 -15.67 15.76 13.41
C GLY A 132 -15.70 14.61 12.39
N ALA A 133 -14.74 13.69 12.43
CA ALA A 133 -14.73 12.51 11.59
C ALA A 133 -14.77 11.22 12.42
N HIS A 134 -15.56 10.25 11.96
CA HIS A 134 -15.59 8.89 12.50
C HIS A 134 -14.66 8.02 11.64
N ALA A 135 -13.34 8.09 11.89
CA ALA A 135 -12.34 7.39 11.08
C ALA A 135 -11.44 6.46 11.92
N TRP A 136 -11.42 6.62 13.25
CA TRP A 136 -10.50 5.91 14.12
C TRP A 136 -11.21 5.09 15.19
N ILE A 137 -10.73 3.87 15.39
CA ILE A 137 -11.06 3.01 16.53
C ILE A 137 -9.95 3.18 17.55
N ASN A 138 -10.29 3.75 18.71
CA ASN A 138 -9.33 3.92 19.81
C ASN A 138 -9.21 2.59 20.57
N LEU A 139 -8.00 2.02 20.57
CA LEU A 139 -7.66 0.83 21.33
C LEU A 139 -6.96 1.19 22.66
N PRO A 140 -7.02 0.31 23.68
CA PRO A 140 -6.26 0.47 24.91
C PRO A 140 -4.76 0.73 24.63
N GLY A 141 -4.13 1.63 25.40
CA GLY A 141 -2.72 2.00 25.18
C GLY A 141 -2.52 3.17 24.20
N GLY A 142 -3.59 3.85 23.77
CA GLY A 142 -3.51 5.02 22.88
C GLY A 142 -3.21 4.67 21.41
N PHE A 143 -3.42 3.42 21.02
CA PHE A 143 -3.39 3.00 19.61
C PHE A 143 -4.69 3.42 18.91
N GLN A 144 -4.54 4.02 17.74
CA GLN A 144 -5.66 4.36 16.87
C GLN A 144 -5.57 3.51 15.61
N VAL A 145 -6.63 2.76 15.31
CA VAL A 145 -6.73 1.96 14.09
C VAL A 145 -7.71 2.64 13.14
N GLU A 146 -7.25 2.87 11.91
CA GLU A 146 -8.06 3.39 10.82
C GLU A 146 -8.37 2.25 9.85
N PRO A 147 -9.59 1.69 9.87
CA PRO A 147 -9.95 0.55 9.02
C PRO A 147 -9.92 0.86 7.54
N SER A 148 -10.09 2.11 7.14
CA SER A 148 -10.04 2.55 5.74
C SER A 148 -8.67 2.29 5.09
N GLU A 149 -7.57 2.29 5.85
CA GLU A 149 -6.24 1.92 5.38
C GLU A 149 -6.17 0.47 4.91
N PHE A 150 -6.83 -0.45 5.63
CA PHE A 150 -6.89 -1.88 5.28
C PHE A 150 -7.88 -2.16 4.14
N ALA A 151 -8.80 -1.24 3.84
CA ALA A 151 -9.73 -1.37 2.73
C ALA A 151 -9.02 -1.49 1.37
N LYS A 152 -7.84 -0.88 1.22
CA LYS A 152 -7.01 -0.98 0.01
C LYS A 152 -6.54 -2.43 -0.21
N ILE A 153 -6.07 -3.08 0.85
CA ILE A 153 -5.64 -4.49 0.82
C ILE A 153 -6.82 -5.41 0.52
N ALA A 154 -7.92 -5.22 1.26
CA ALA A 154 -9.13 -6.03 1.10
C ALA A 154 -9.70 -5.93 -0.32
N LEU A 155 -9.71 -4.73 -0.89
CA LEU A 155 -10.16 -4.49 -2.26
C LEU A 155 -9.25 -5.17 -3.28
N ILE A 156 -7.94 -5.01 -3.18
CA ILE A 156 -6.97 -5.64 -4.10
C ILE A 156 -7.14 -7.17 -4.08
N LEU A 157 -7.23 -7.78 -2.91
CA LEU A 157 -7.43 -9.23 -2.76
C LEU A 157 -8.77 -9.68 -3.34
N ALA A 158 -9.86 -8.95 -3.07
CA ALA A 158 -11.19 -9.26 -3.58
C ALA A 158 -11.25 -9.19 -5.10
N LEU A 159 -10.76 -8.10 -5.69
CA LEU A 159 -10.72 -7.94 -7.15
C LEU A 159 -9.83 -8.98 -7.82
N ALA A 160 -8.63 -9.26 -7.28
CA ALA A 160 -7.75 -10.30 -7.79
C ALA A 160 -8.42 -11.67 -7.75
N THR A 161 -9.17 -11.98 -6.69
CA THR A 161 -9.92 -13.24 -6.58
C THR A 161 -11.04 -13.33 -7.60
N VAL A 162 -11.87 -12.28 -7.75
CA VAL A 162 -12.98 -12.23 -8.69
C VAL A 162 -12.50 -12.43 -10.13
N PHE A 163 -11.47 -11.69 -10.56
CA PHE A 163 -10.98 -11.77 -11.93
C PHE A 163 -10.24 -13.07 -12.22
N THR A 164 -9.50 -13.63 -11.27
CA THR A 164 -8.85 -14.93 -11.44
C THR A 164 -9.89 -16.05 -11.59
N GLN A 165 -10.96 -16.05 -10.79
CA GLN A 165 -12.04 -17.03 -10.94
C GLN A 165 -12.80 -16.87 -12.26
N SER A 166 -12.98 -15.64 -12.72
CA SER A 166 -13.67 -15.34 -13.96
C SER A 166 -12.88 -15.78 -15.18
N ARG A 167 -11.54 -15.63 -15.15
CA ARG A 167 -10.64 -16.01 -16.24
C ARG A 167 -10.64 -17.51 -16.51
N TRP A 168 -10.84 -18.33 -15.50
CA TRP A 168 -10.96 -19.79 -15.66
C TRP A 168 -12.20 -20.19 -16.51
N ARG A 169 -13.18 -19.27 -16.65
CA ARG A 169 -14.40 -19.43 -17.44
C ARG A 169 -14.34 -18.72 -18.80
N GLY A 170 -13.16 -18.14 -19.17
CA GLY A 170 -12.95 -17.39 -20.41
C GLY A 170 -12.54 -15.95 -20.17
N THR A 171 -12.68 -15.05 -21.17
CA THR A 171 -12.37 -13.62 -21.01
C THR A 171 -13.37 -12.97 -20.04
N PRO A 172 -12.89 -12.14 -19.07
CA PRO A 172 -13.76 -11.43 -18.14
C PRO A 172 -14.81 -10.60 -18.90
N GLY A 173 -16.07 -10.87 -18.63
CA GLY A 173 -17.22 -10.19 -19.24
C GLY A 173 -17.90 -9.24 -18.26
N LEU A 174 -19.07 -8.73 -18.63
CA LEU A 174 -19.88 -7.82 -17.83
C LEU A 174 -20.15 -8.36 -16.41
N ARG A 175 -20.46 -9.67 -16.29
CA ARG A 175 -20.68 -10.31 -14.98
C ARG A 175 -19.48 -10.18 -14.05
N SER A 176 -18.27 -10.36 -14.57
CA SER A 176 -17.03 -10.23 -13.76
C SER A 176 -16.82 -8.80 -13.28
N VAL A 177 -17.12 -7.83 -14.14
CA VAL A 177 -17.03 -6.40 -13.78
C VAL A 177 -18.10 -6.03 -12.76
N LEU A 178 -19.32 -6.51 -12.91
CA LEU A 178 -20.39 -6.28 -11.93
C LEU A 178 -20.05 -6.88 -10.56
N LEU A 179 -19.46 -8.08 -10.50
CA LEU A 179 -18.98 -8.68 -9.26
C LEU A 179 -17.82 -7.87 -8.65
N ALA A 180 -16.90 -7.39 -9.48
CA ALA A 180 -15.82 -6.52 -9.02
C ALA A 180 -16.35 -5.21 -8.44
N LEU A 181 -17.34 -4.58 -9.11
CA LEU A 181 -18.01 -3.39 -8.58
C LEU A 181 -18.83 -3.69 -7.33
N ALA A 182 -19.47 -4.86 -7.23
CA ALA A 182 -20.16 -5.29 -6.02
C ALA A 182 -19.21 -5.44 -4.81
N CYS A 183 -17.92 -5.74 -5.04
CA CYS A 183 -16.92 -5.70 -4.00
C CYS A 183 -16.37 -4.28 -3.74
N ALA A 184 -16.24 -3.44 -4.77
CA ALA A 184 -15.65 -2.11 -4.61
C ALA A 184 -16.63 -1.08 -4.03
N VAL A 185 -17.89 -1.08 -4.49
CA VAL A 185 -18.89 -0.07 -4.11
C VAL A 185 -19.19 -0.03 -2.61
N PRO A 186 -19.35 -1.15 -1.88
CA PRO A 186 -19.57 -1.10 -0.44
C PRO A 186 -18.39 -0.46 0.31
N LEU A 187 -17.15 -0.80 -0.03
CA LEU A 187 -15.95 -0.19 0.58
C LEU A 187 -15.89 1.30 0.27
N LEU A 188 -16.07 1.68 -1.00
CA LEU A 188 -16.11 3.09 -1.42
C LEU A 188 -17.19 3.88 -0.69
N ALA A 189 -18.41 3.32 -0.59
CA ALA A 189 -19.53 3.99 0.07
C ALA A 189 -19.28 4.19 1.57
N LEU A 190 -18.71 3.19 2.26
CA LEU A 190 -18.37 3.30 3.68
C LEU A 190 -17.26 4.33 3.91
N VAL A 191 -16.18 4.29 3.13
CA VAL A 191 -15.06 5.23 3.22
C VAL A 191 -15.50 6.67 2.90
N LEU A 192 -16.40 6.87 1.93
CA LEU A 192 -16.98 8.20 1.64
C LEU A 192 -17.86 8.73 2.78
N LYS A 193 -18.49 7.85 3.56
CA LYS A 193 -19.23 8.25 4.77
C LYS A 193 -18.28 8.68 5.91
N GLU A 194 -17.07 8.15 5.97
CA GLU A 194 -16.00 8.53 6.94
C GLU A 194 -15.32 9.87 6.61
N PRO A 195 -15.78 10.69 5.74
CA PRO A 195 -15.22 11.72 4.88
C PRO A 195 -13.75 11.55 4.42
N ALA A 196 -13.28 10.33 4.23
CA ALA A 196 -11.93 9.98 3.77
C ALA A 196 -11.83 10.00 2.23
N LEU A 197 -11.95 11.19 1.62
CA LEU A 197 -11.93 11.36 0.15
C LEU A 197 -10.67 10.81 -0.51
N GLY A 198 -9.52 11.01 0.11
CA GLY A 198 -8.25 10.54 -0.43
C GLY A 198 -8.23 9.02 -0.60
N VAL A 199 -8.60 8.28 0.46
CA VAL A 199 -8.65 6.81 0.41
C VAL A 199 -9.67 6.34 -0.62
N ALA A 200 -10.84 6.99 -0.71
CA ALA A 200 -11.85 6.66 -1.73
C ALA A 200 -11.31 6.82 -3.16
N LEU A 201 -10.52 7.87 -3.44
CA LEU A 201 -9.87 8.06 -4.74
C LEU A 201 -8.86 6.93 -5.03
N VAL A 202 -8.05 6.52 -4.05
CA VAL A 202 -7.13 5.39 -4.20
C VAL A 202 -7.92 4.11 -4.53
N LEU A 203 -8.99 3.81 -3.79
CA LEU A 203 -9.84 2.63 -4.05
C LEU A 203 -10.44 2.67 -5.46
N ALA A 204 -10.92 3.83 -5.92
CA ALA A 204 -11.47 4.00 -7.26
C ALA A 204 -10.43 3.77 -8.35
N VAL A 205 -9.22 4.35 -8.22
CA VAL A 205 -8.12 4.19 -9.18
C VAL A 205 -7.61 2.75 -9.20
N VAL A 206 -7.45 2.11 -8.05
CA VAL A 206 -7.11 0.69 -7.95
C VAL A 206 -8.15 -0.17 -8.65
N THR A 207 -9.46 0.08 -8.40
CA THR A 207 -10.54 -0.65 -9.04
C THR A 207 -10.49 -0.51 -10.56
N ALA A 208 -10.39 0.72 -11.07
CA ALA A 208 -10.33 0.99 -12.51
C ALA A 208 -9.14 0.29 -13.17
N THR A 209 -7.95 0.41 -12.56
CA THR A 209 -6.72 -0.21 -13.08
C THR A 209 -6.82 -1.72 -13.09
N MET A 210 -7.32 -2.35 -12.02
CA MET A 210 -7.46 -3.80 -11.95
C MET A 210 -8.51 -4.33 -12.97
N ILE A 211 -9.59 -3.59 -13.24
CA ILE A 211 -10.54 -3.92 -14.30
C ILE A 211 -9.84 -3.91 -15.68
N VAL A 212 -9.01 -2.92 -15.95
CA VAL A 212 -8.27 -2.81 -17.22
C VAL A 212 -7.28 -3.99 -17.34
N LEU A 213 -6.48 -4.23 -16.32
CA LEU A 213 -5.42 -5.26 -16.31
C LEU A 213 -5.96 -6.70 -16.27
N SER A 214 -7.22 -6.90 -15.86
CA SER A 214 -7.86 -8.22 -15.86
C SER A 214 -8.06 -8.81 -17.26
N GLY A 215 -7.90 -8.00 -18.32
CA GLY A 215 -8.20 -8.37 -19.70
C GLY A 215 -9.70 -8.28 -20.06
N THR A 216 -10.44 -7.44 -19.34
CA THR A 216 -11.85 -7.12 -19.64
C THR A 216 -11.99 -6.52 -21.04
N LYS A 217 -13.07 -6.86 -21.75
CA LYS A 217 -13.33 -6.36 -23.10
C LYS A 217 -13.37 -4.82 -23.14
N LEU A 218 -12.64 -4.22 -24.08
CA LEU A 218 -12.52 -2.74 -24.21
C LEU A 218 -13.89 -2.03 -24.28
N ARG A 219 -14.89 -2.65 -24.90
CA ARG A 219 -16.26 -2.08 -24.97
C ARG A 219 -16.89 -1.89 -23.58
N ILE A 220 -16.63 -2.80 -22.63
CA ILE A 220 -17.15 -2.71 -21.26
C ILE A 220 -16.37 -1.63 -20.50
N ILE A 221 -15.06 -1.54 -20.70
CA ILE A 221 -14.23 -0.47 -20.11
C ILE A 221 -14.68 0.90 -20.61
N ALA A 222 -14.92 1.04 -21.92
CA ALA A 222 -15.40 2.29 -22.51
C ALA A 222 -16.79 2.67 -21.97
N ALA A 223 -17.73 1.72 -21.91
CA ALA A 223 -19.04 1.95 -21.34
C ALA A 223 -18.96 2.38 -19.86
N LEU A 224 -18.12 1.72 -19.07
CA LEU A 224 -17.88 2.09 -17.66
C LEU A 224 -17.29 3.50 -17.55
N ALA A 225 -16.33 3.87 -18.39
CA ALA A 225 -15.73 5.20 -18.42
C ALA A 225 -16.77 6.28 -18.74
N VAL A 226 -17.67 6.01 -19.69
CA VAL A 226 -18.78 6.92 -20.03
C VAL A 226 -19.76 7.06 -18.85
N ILE A 227 -20.12 5.95 -18.20
CA ILE A 227 -21.03 5.97 -17.04
C ILE A 227 -20.41 6.75 -15.89
N VAL A 228 -19.14 6.48 -15.54
CA VAL A 228 -18.44 7.18 -14.47
C VAL A 228 -18.25 8.65 -14.81
N GLY A 229 -17.84 8.98 -16.04
CA GLY A 229 -17.68 10.36 -16.49
C GLY A 229 -19.02 11.12 -16.46
N GLY A 230 -20.10 10.49 -16.90
CA GLY A 230 -21.44 11.04 -16.82
C GLY A 230 -21.91 11.26 -15.37
N ALA A 231 -21.64 10.30 -14.48
CA ALA A 231 -21.97 10.43 -13.06
C ALA A 231 -21.17 11.59 -12.41
N VAL A 232 -19.87 11.72 -12.71
CA VAL A 232 -19.04 12.84 -12.20
C VAL A 232 -19.54 14.18 -12.72
N ALA A 233 -19.88 14.28 -14.01
CA ALA A 233 -20.44 15.50 -14.58
C ALA A 233 -21.80 15.86 -13.97
N LEU A 234 -22.66 14.87 -13.73
CA LEU A 234 -23.96 15.06 -13.08
C LEU A 234 -23.79 15.55 -11.64
N VAL A 235 -22.91 14.90 -10.87
CA VAL A 235 -22.63 15.28 -9.47
C VAL A 235 -22.00 16.67 -9.39
N GLY A 236 -21.11 17.01 -10.33
CA GLY A 236 -20.50 18.35 -10.42
C GLY A 236 -21.50 19.46 -10.81
N GLY A 237 -22.54 19.11 -11.59
CA GLY A 237 -23.61 20.03 -11.97
C GLY A 237 -24.79 20.12 -10.98
N THR A 238 -24.82 19.25 -9.98
CA THR A 238 -25.86 19.21 -8.94
C THR A 238 -25.23 19.50 -7.58
N HIS A 239 -25.98 20.12 -6.64
CA HIS A 239 -25.51 20.42 -5.28
C HIS A 239 -25.40 19.16 -4.38
N LEU A 240 -25.07 18.00 -4.97
CA LEU A 240 -24.93 16.72 -4.25
C LEU A 240 -23.60 16.59 -3.49
N LEU A 241 -22.60 17.39 -3.85
CA LEU A 241 -21.34 17.44 -3.13
C LEU A 241 -21.53 18.17 -1.78
N LYS A 242 -20.99 17.60 -0.71
CA LYS A 242 -20.97 18.26 0.59
C LYS A 242 -20.11 19.53 0.50
N SER A 243 -20.49 20.56 1.26
CA SER A 243 -19.79 21.87 1.26
C SER A 243 -18.26 21.74 1.42
N TYR A 244 -17.79 20.88 2.32
CA TYR A 244 -16.35 20.67 2.53
C TYR A 244 -15.62 20.07 1.31
N GLN A 245 -16.30 19.27 0.49
CA GLN A 245 -15.72 18.71 -0.74
C GLN A 245 -15.56 19.78 -1.81
N LEU A 246 -16.60 20.60 -1.97
CA LEU A 246 -16.56 21.76 -2.87
C LEU A 246 -15.46 22.74 -2.43
N THR A 247 -15.34 23.03 -1.15
CA THR A 247 -14.31 23.92 -0.62
C THR A 247 -12.90 23.43 -0.97
N ARG A 248 -12.61 22.13 -0.87
CA ARG A 248 -11.31 21.56 -1.27
C ARG A 248 -10.99 21.76 -2.75
N PHE A 249 -11.96 21.61 -3.64
CA PHE A 249 -11.78 21.86 -5.07
C PHE A 249 -11.69 23.37 -5.39
N THR A 250 -12.54 24.20 -4.79
CA THR A 250 -12.51 25.65 -5.01
C THR A 250 -11.24 26.28 -4.45
N SER A 251 -10.77 25.87 -3.27
CA SER A 251 -9.51 26.32 -2.68
C SER A 251 -8.29 25.88 -3.49
N PHE A 252 -8.39 24.76 -4.23
CA PHE A 252 -7.34 24.34 -5.15
C PHE A 252 -7.29 25.24 -6.39
N LEU A 253 -8.46 25.54 -7.00
CA LEU A 253 -8.55 26.38 -8.19
C LEU A 253 -8.31 27.87 -7.88
N HIS A 254 -8.76 28.34 -6.72
CA HIS A 254 -8.67 29.71 -6.26
C HIS A 254 -8.15 29.78 -4.82
N PRO A 255 -6.84 29.54 -4.58
CA PRO A 255 -6.27 29.50 -3.22
C PRO A 255 -6.46 30.81 -2.43
N SER A 256 -6.54 31.97 -3.13
CA SER A 256 -6.75 33.27 -2.54
C SER A 256 -8.17 33.48 -1.99
N ALA A 257 -9.12 32.66 -2.35
CA ALA A 257 -10.50 32.77 -1.86
C ALA A 257 -10.72 32.17 -0.45
N ASP A 258 -9.79 31.31 0.02
CA ASP A 258 -9.87 30.64 1.32
C ASP A 258 -8.59 30.87 2.13
N LEU A 259 -8.52 32.04 2.72
CA LEU A 259 -7.35 32.51 3.48
C LEU A 259 -7.25 31.94 4.91
N ALA A 260 -8.22 31.15 5.35
CA ALA A 260 -8.25 30.59 6.70
C ALA A 260 -8.36 29.03 6.73
N GLY A 261 -8.62 28.40 5.59
CA GLY A 261 -8.85 26.96 5.49
C GLY A 261 -7.84 26.22 4.62
N ALA A 262 -8.34 25.41 3.69
CA ALA A 262 -7.51 24.60 2.79
C ALA A 262 -6.57 25.43 1.90
N GLY A 263 -6.98 26.64 1.50
CA GLY A 263 -6.15 27.56 0.73
C GLY A 263 -4.94 28.07 1.52
N TYR A 264 -5.12 28.41 2.80
CA TYR A 264 -4.02 28.76 3.70
C TYR A 264 -3.02 27.60 3.83
N ASN A 265 -3.52 26.39 4.11
CA ASN A 265 -2.67 25.20 4.27
C ASN A 265 -1.84 24.91 3.01
N ALA A 266 -2.45 25.03 1.81
CA ALA A 266 -1.75 24.88 0.55
C ALA A 266 -0.67 25.96 0.32
N ALA A 267 -0.95 27.20 0.69
CA ALA A 267 0.00 28.29 0.59
C ALA A 267 1.20 28.09 1.53
N GLN A 268 0.95 27.78 2.81
CA GLN A 268 2.01 27.50 3.78
C GLN A 268 2.85 26.27 3.40
N ALA A 269 2.22 25.21 2.86
CA ALA A 269 2.93 24.05 2.38
C ALA A 269 3.93 24.40 1.27
N LYS A 270 3.52 25.23 0.28
CA LYS A 270 4.41 25.70 -0.79
C LYS A 270 5.55 26.56 -0.26
N ILE A 271 5.26 27.44 0.70
CA ILE A 271 6.29 28.30 1.31
C ILE A 271 7.31 27.43 2.04
N ALA A 272 6.84 26.43 2.83
CA ALA A 272 7.73 25.49 3.52
C ALA A 272 8.64 24.71 2.57
N VAL A 273 8.08 24.13 1.50
CA VAL A 273 8.89 23.42 0.49
C VAL A 273 9.87 24.35 -0.20
N GLY A 274 9.46 25.59 -0.52
CA GLY A 274 10.31 26.58 -1.19
C GLY A 274 11.42 27.16 -0.30
N SER A 275 11.22 27.23 1.01
CA SER A 275 12.19 27.81 1.97
C SER A 275 13.44 26.94 2.16
N GLY A 276 13.35 25.61 1.91
CA GLY A 276 14.46 24.69 2.11
C GLY A 276 15.58 24.79 1.08
N GLY A 277 15.34 25.41 -0.08
CA GLY A 277 16.37 25.52 -1.14
C GLY A 277 16.92 24.17 -1.59
N MET A 278 18.23 24.12 -1.88
CA MET A 278 18.86 22.89 -2.39
C MET A 278 19.13 21.83 -1.31
N PHE A 279 19.62 22.24 -0.14
CA PHE A 279 20.11 21.32 0.90
C PHE A 279 19.29 21.34 2.19
N GLY A 280 18.25 22.17 2.27
CA GLY A 280 17.40 22.32 3.45
C GLY A 280 18.01 23.24 4.52
N THR A 281 17.18 23.55 5.52
CA THR A 281 17.60 24.31 6.71
C THR A 281 18.31 23.42 7.75
N GLY A 282 18.29 22.10 7.56
CA GLY A 282 18.74 21.09 8.52
C GLY A 282 17.60 20.59 9.40
N LEU A 283 17.72 19.33 9.86
CA LEU A 283 16.74 18.71 10.76
C LEU A 283 16.59 19.55 12.03
N PHE A 284 15.35 19.78 12.48
CA PHE A 284 14.96 20.58 13.65
C PHE A 284 15.18 22.10 13.51
N HIS A 285 15.60 22.59 12.34
CA HIS A 285 15.87 24.02 12.11
C HIS A 285 14.87 24.67 11.14
N GLY A 286 13.83 23.95 10.73
CA GLY A 286 12.75 24.50 9.90
C GLY A 286 11.92 25.52 10.69
N SER A 287 11.91 26.78 10.26
CA SER A 287 11.16 27.84 10.92
C SER A 287 9.64 27.68 10.77
N ILE A 288 9.17 27.19 9.63
CA ILE A 288 7.77 26.94 9.34
C ILE A 288 7.29 25.69 10.10
N VAL A 289 8.12 24.65 10.14
CA VAL A 289 7.88 23.44 10.93
C VAL A 289 7.82 23.79 12.42
N ALA A 290 8.79 24.54 12.94
CA ALA A 290 8.84 24.95 14.34
C ALA A 290 7.66 25.86 14.74
N GLY A 291 7.23 26.74 13.85
CA GLY A 291 6.06 27.62 14.05
C GLY A 291 4.72 26.90 13.92
N ASN A 292 4.70 25.61 13.53
CA ASN A 292 3.49 24.80 13.30
C ASN A 292 2.48 25.49 12.35
N TYR A 293 3.00 26.20 11.32
CA TYR A 293 2.17 26.94 10.37
C TYR A 293 1.40 26.03 9.43
N VAL A 294 1.86 24.78 9.20
CA VAL A 294 1.16 23.77 8.41
C VAL A 294 0.46 22.80 9.35
N PRO A 295 -0.89 22.77 9.39
CA PRO A 295 -1.60 21.78 10.21
C PRO A 295 -1.33 20.35 9.75
N ALA A 296 -1.35 19.39 10.68
CA ALA A 296 -1.12 17.98 10.40
C ALA A 296 0.18 17.71 9.61
N GLN A 297 1.24 18.48 9.88
CA GLN A 297 2.52 18.37 9.18
C GLN A 297 3.19 16.99 9.36
N GLN A 298 2.93 16.30 10.48
CA GLN A 298 3.47 14.96 10.74
C GLN A 298 2.73 13.84 9.98
N THR A 299 1.50 14.07 9.50
CA THR A 299 0.66 13.11 8.79
C THR A 299 0.60 13.42 7.31
N ASP A 300 -0.34 14.26 6.90
CA ASP A 300 -0.67 14.50 5.50
C ASP A 300 0.36 15.39 4.79
N PHE A 301 1.00 16.30 5.52
CA PHE A 301 1.96 17.27 4.99
C PHE A 301 3.42 16.96 5.35
N ILE A 302 3.76 15.68 5.62
CA ILE A 302 5.15 15.32 6.00
C ILE A 302 6.18 15.69 4.91
N PHE A 303 5.77 15.71 3.65
CA PHE A 303 6.63 16.12 2.54
C PHE A 303 7.03 17.59 2.60
N THR A 304 6.23 18.47 3.26
CA THR A 304 6.62 19.85 3.52
C THR A 304 7.78 19.95 4.49
N VAL A 305 7.77 19.12 5.54
CA VAL A 305 8.87 19.01 6.50
C VAL A 305 10.15 18.54 5.80
N ALA A 306 10.03 17.51 4.93
CA ALA A 306 11.15 17.07 4.11
C ALA A 306 11.66 18.21 3.18
N GLY A 307 10.76 19.00 2.60
CA GLY A 307 11.09 20.14 1.73
C GLY A 307 11.85 21.22 2.46
N GLU A 308 11.41 21.66 3.63
CA GLU A 308 12.04 22.68 4.41
C GLU A 308 13.38 22.22 5.01
N GLU A 309 13.41 21.04 5.66
CA GLU A 309 14.56 20.60 6.45
C GLU A 309 15.63 19.88 5.63
N LEU A 310 15.24 19.08 4.63
CA LEU A 310 16.17 18.32 3.78
C LEU A 310 16.39 18.97 2.40
N GLY A 311 15.58 19.97 2.04
CA GLY A 311 15.66 20.67 0.78
C GLY A 311 15.33 19.82 -0.45
N PHE A 312 15.75 20.32 -1.62
CA PHE A 312 15.50 19.64 -2.89
C PHE A 312 16.19 18.27 -2.97
N VAL A 313 17.43 18.15 -2.47
CA VAL A 313 18.17 16.87 -2.48
C VAL A 313 17.48 15.81 -1.64
N GLY A 314 16.97 16.17 -0.46
CA GLY A 314 16.24 15.23 0.39
C GLY A 314 14.90 14.82 -0.20
N THR A 315 14.14 15.77 -0.73
CA THR A 315 12.83 15.48 -1.36
C THR A 315 12.96 14.62 -2.60
N ILE A 316 13.92 14.91 -3.50
CA ILE A 316 14.13 14.08 -4.69
C ILE A 316 14.61 12.67 -4.33
N THR A 317 15.37 12.52 -3.23
CA THR A 317 15.75 11.21 -2.70
C THR A 317 14.53 10.41 -2.25
N ILE A 318 13.60 11.02 -1.50
CA ILE A 318 12.34 10.36 -1.09
C ILE A 318 11.52 9.96 -2.32
N VAL A 319 11.37 10.88 -3.30
CA VAL A 319 10.66 10.59 -4.56
C VAL A 319 11.31 9.43 -5.33
N ALA A 320 12.63 9.42 -5.44
CA ALA A 320 13.37 8.34 -6.11
C ALA A 320 13.19 6.99 -5.39
N LEU A 321 13.21 6.95 -4.05
CA LEU A 321 12.98 5.75 -3.27
C LEU A 321 11.54 5.23 -3.46
N LEU A 322 10.53 6.10 -3.40
CA LEU A 322 9.13 5.74 -3.69
C LEU A 322 8.96 5.23 -5.13
N PHE A 323 9.60 5.88 -6.09
CA PHE A 323 9.61 5.43 -7.49
C PHE A 323 10.24 4.03 -7.63
N ILE A 324 11.34 3.75 -6.91
CA ILE A 324 11.93 2.40 -6.88
C ILE A 324 10.92 1.38 -6.34
N VAL A 325 10.17 1.69 -5.28
CA VAL A 325 9.12 0.79 -4.75
C VAL A 325 8.09 0.47 -5.83
N VAL A 326 7.58 1.50 -6.52
CA VAL A 326 6.57 1.33 -7.59
C VAL A 326 7.13 0.51 -8.75
N VAL A 327 8.35 0.81 -9.22
CA VAL A 327 9.01 0.07 -10.31
C VAL A 327 9.26 -1.39 -9.92
N ARG A 328 9.66 -1.65 -8.67
CA ARG A 328 9.87 -3.03 -8.19
C ARG A 328 8.53 -3.79 -8.13
N ALA A 329 7.47 -3.17 -7.64
CA ALA A 329 6.13 -3.76 -7.63
C ALA A 329 5.64 -4.07 -9.06
N ALA A 330 5.78 -3.13 -9.99
CA ALA A 330 5.45 -3.32 -11.40
C ALA A 330 6.29 -4.44 -12.05
N ARG A 331 7.58 -4.53 -11.75
CA ARG A 331 8.44 -5.61 -12.24
C ARG A 331 8.01 -6.99 -11.72
N ILE A 332 7.57 -7.06 -10.47
CA ILE A 332 7.00 -8.31 -9.91
C ILE A 332 5.74 -8.68 -10.69
N ALA A 333 4.84 -7.72 -10.97
CA ALA A 333 3.63 -7.96 -11.75
C ALA A 333 3.94 -8.52 -13.16
N VAL A 334 4.90 -7.91 -13.88
CA VAL A 334 5.26 -8.32 -15.25
C VAL A 334 5.94 -9.70 -15.29
N ARG A 335 6.64 -10.07 -14.23
CA ARG A 335 7.38 -11.35 -14.17
C ARG A 335 6.54 -12.51 -13.63
N THR A 336 5.37 -12.25 -13.10
CA THR A 336 4.50 -13.28 -12.49
C THR A 336 3.59 -13.90 -13.56
N ASP A 337 3.54 -15.23 -13.64
CA ASP A 337 2.69 -15.97 -14.59
C ASP A 337 1.26 -16.16 -14.10
N ASP A 338 1.05 -16.19 -12.78
CA ASP A 338 -0.28 -16.34 -12.18
C ASP A 338 -1.04 -15.01 -12.16
N LEU A 339 -2.24 -15.00 -12.76
CA LEU A 339 -3.08 -13.81 -12.84
C LEU A 339 -3.40 -13.20 -11.46
N PHE A 340 -3.57 -14.01 -10.41
CA PHE A 340 -3.81 -13.52 -9.07
C PHE A 340 -2.63 -12.70 -8.57
N GLY A 341 -1.42 -13.22 -8.74
CA GLY A 341 -0.18 -12.51 -8.40
C GLY A 341 0.02 -11.24 -9.22
N VAL A 342 -0.24 -11.28 -10.55
CA VAL A 342 -0.19 -10.12 -11.43
C VAL A 342 -1.09 -9.00 -10.92
N LEU A 343 -2.36 -9.34 -10.60
CA LEU A 343 -3.35 -8.37 -10.16
C LEU A 343 -3.01 -7.79 -8.77
N ILE A 344 -2.52 -8.60 -7.83
CA ILE A 344 -2.04 -8.10 -6.53
C ILE A 344 -0.90 -7.12 -6.73
N ALA A 345 0.14 -7.53 -7.47
CA ALA A 345 1.33 -6.71 -7.64
C ALA A 345 1.02 -5.40 -8.39
N SER A 346 0.16 -5.44 -9.41
CA SER A 346 -0.31 -4.25 -10.12
C SER A 346 -1.18 -3.36 -9.25
N GLY A 347 -2.09 -3.93 -8.45
CA GLY A 347 -2.94 -3.19 -7.52
C GLY A 347 -2.12 -2.44 -6.47
N VAL A 348 -1.10 -3.08 -5.91
CA VAL A 348 -0.17 -2.45 -4.95
C VAL A 348 0.69 -1.38 -5.63
N ALA A 349 1.19 -1.64 -6.86
CA ALA A 349 1.98 -0.68 -7.61
C ALA A 349 1.20 0.62 -7.88
N ILE A 350 -0.04 0.51 -8.37
CA ILE A 350 -0.87 1.69 -8.65
C ILE A 350 -1.31 2.40 -7.36
N TRP A 351 -1.59 1.67 -6.29
CA TRP A 351 -1.88 2.26 -4.99
C TRP A 351 -0.72 3.16 -4.53
N PHE A 352 0.50 2.64 -4.42
CA PHE A 352 1.65 3.43 -3.99
C PHE A 352 1.98 4.58 -4.95
N ALA A 353 1.90 4.34 -6.27
CA ALA A 353 2.12 5.38 -7.26
C ALA A 353 1.12 6.52 -7.12
N PHE A 354 -0.17 6.22 -7.07
CA PHE A 354 -1.22 7.22 -7.00
C PHE A 354 -1.23 7.95 -5.65
N GLN A 355 -1.10 7.23 -4.54
CA GLN A 355 -1.08 7.84 -3.20
C GLN A 355 0.12 8.76 -3.03
N SER A 356 1.32 8.35 -3.46
CA SER A 356 2.52 9.21 -3.44
C SER A 356 2.36 10.44 -4.34
N PHE A 357 1.83 10.26 -5.55
CA PHE A 357 1.59 11.36 -6.48
C PHE A 357 0.62 12.40 -5.89
N VAL A 358 -0.47 11.95 -5.29
CA VAL A 358 -1.46 12.86 -4.69
C VAL A 358 -0.89 13.56 -3.45
N ASN A 359 -0.19 12.84 -2.55
CA ASN A 359 0.40 13.45 -1.36
C ASN A 359 1.46 14.50 -1.71
N ILE A 360 2.41 14.16 -2.57
CA ILE A 360 3.45 15.10 -3.02
C ILE A 360 2.80 16.24 -3.81
N GLY A 361 1.87 15.91 -4.70
CA GLY A 361 1.16 16.89 -5.52
C GLY A 361 0.39 17.94 -4.73
N MET A 362 -0.27 17.55 -3.62
CA MET A 362 -0.99 18.52 -2.79
C MET A 362 -0.03 19.44 -2.02
N THR A 363 1.15 18.98 -1.63
CA THR A 363 2.14 19.81 -0.92
C THR A 363 2.80 20.84 -1.82
N ILE A 364 3.01 20.53 -3.10
CA ILE A 364 3.54 21.46 -4.11
C ILE A 364 2.43 22.21 -4.87
N GLY A 365 1.18 21.90 -4.60
CA GLY A 365 0.00 22.62 -5.11
C GLY A 365 -0.43 22.29 -6.51
N ILE A 366 -0.11 21.09 -7.02
CA ILE A 366 -0.62 20.55 -8.31
C ILE A 366 -1.83 19.62 -8.13
N MET A 367 -2.19 19.25 -6.89
CA MET A 367 -3.35 18.46 -6.54
C MET A 367 -4.11 19.09 -5.38
N PRO A 368 -5.44 18.88 -5.28
CA PRO A 368 -6.20 19.33 -4.13
C PRO A 368 -5.80 18.58 -2.86
N ILE A 369 -6.02 19.21 -1.70
CA ILE A 369 -5.73 18.59 -0.39
C ILE A 369 -6.73 17.46 -0.14
N THR A 370 -6.23 16.23 -0.05
CA THR A 370 -7.05 15.03 0.09
C THR A 370 -6.92 14.36 1.46
N GLY A 371 -5.88 14.66 2.23
CA GLY A 371 -5.65 14.02 3.52
C GLY A 371 -5.10 12.58 3.38
N LEU A 372 -4.32 12.31 2.34
CA LEU A 372 -3.64 11.00 2.16
C LEU A 372 -2.24 11.05 2.76
N PRO A 373 -1.85 10.09 3.60
CA PRO A 373 -0.48 10.01 4.09
C PRO A 373 0.49 9.59 2.99
N LEU A 374 1.76 10.03 3.08
CA LEU A 374 2.83 9.56 2.21
C LEU A 374 3.27 8.15 2.62
N PRO A 375 3.23 7.16 1.74
CA PRO A 375 3.55 5.77 2.08
C PRO A 375 4.92 5.63 2.76
N PHE A 376 4.99 4.85 3.82
CA PHE A 376 6.16 4.54 4.66
C PHE A 376 6.75 5.72 5.44
N VAL A 377 6.43 6.97 5.11
CA VAL A 377 7.07 8.18 5.66
C VAL A 377 6.18 8.88 6.68
N SER A 378 4.88 9.06 6.37
CA SER A 378 3.94 9.76 7.23
C SER A 378 3.70 9.06 8.58
N TYR A 379 3.35 9.84 9.59
CA TYR A 379 2.93 9.33 10.88
C TYR A 379 1.57 8.63 10.77
N GLY A 380 1.51 7.38 11.24
CA GLY A 380 0.25 6.63 11.28
C GLY A 380 0.48 5.12 11.37
N GLY A 381 0.12 4.51 12.50
CA GLY A 381 0.32 3.07 12.73
C GLY A 381 -0.43 2.22 11.69
N SER A 382 -1.71 2.53 11.42
CA SER A 382 -2.54 1.78 10.47
C SER A 382 -2.01 1.88 9.04
N ALA A 383 -1.57 3.08 8.62
CA ALA A 383 -1.01 3.31 7.29
C ALA A 383 0.28 2.50 7.11
N ILE A 384 1.22 2.59 8.06
CA ILE A 384 2.47 1.80 8.01
C ILE A 384 2.18 0.30 8.00
N PHE A 385 1.24 -0.19 8.81
CA PHE A 385 0.91 -1.61 8.83
C PHE A 385 0.31 -2.07 7.50
N ALA A 386 -0.61 -1.30 6.93
CA ALA A 386 -1.20 -1.59 5.62
C ALA A 386 -0.13 -1.58 4.51
N ASP A 387 0.74 -0.57 4.48
CA ASP A 387 1.82 -0.46 3.53
C ASP A 387 2.80 -1.65 3.64
N MET A 388 3.21 -2.01 4.86
CA MET A 388 4.13 -3.13 5.10
C MET A 388 3.50 -4.49 4.77
N ILE A 389 2.21 -4.69 5.04
CA ILE A 389 1.47 -5.87 4.62
C ILE A 389 1.44 -5.96 3.10
N ALA A 390 1.19 -4.84 2.40
CA ALA A 390 1.21 -4.79 0.93
C ALA A 390 2.58 -5.19 0.35
N ILE A 391 3.67 -4.72 0.94
CA ILE A 391 5.03 -5.16 0.57
C ILE A 391 5.23 -6.65 0.86
N GLY A 392 4.72 -7.15 1.99
CA GLY A 392 4.73 -8.58 2.31
C GLY A 392 4.00 -9.42 1.26
N MET A 393 2.85 -8.95 0.76
CA MET A 393 2.13 -9.60 -0.34
C MET A 393 2.94 -9.61 -1.63
N LEU A 394 3.64 -8.52 -1.99
CA LEU A 394 4.54 -8.48 -3.14
C LEU A 394 5.67 -9.51 -3.03
N GLN A 395 6.26 -9.65 -1.84
CA GLN A 395 7.30 -10.64 -1.58
C GLN A 395 6.76 -12.07 -1.69
N SER A 396 5.54 -12.32 -1.21
CA SER A 396 4.85 -13.60 -1.35
C SER A 396 4.64 -13.97 -2.83
N VAL A 397 4.13 -13.03 -3.64
CA VAL A 397 3.90 -13.23 -5.07
C VAL A 397 5.21 -13.54 -5.80
N ARG A 398 6.27 -12.77 -5.57
CA ARG A 398 7.58 -12.98 -6.19
C ARG A 398 8.17 -14.35 -5.89
N ARG A 399 8.06 -14.81 -4.65
CA ARG A 399 8.62 -16.08 -4.21
C ARG A 399 8.00 -17.28 -4.90
N HIS A 400 6.69 -17.24 -5.17
CA HIS A 400 5.99 -18.34 -5.84
C HIS A 400 6.39 -18.49 -7.31
N HIS A 401 6.75 -17.41 -7.96
CA HIS A 401 7.24 -17.45 -9.34
C HIS A 401 8.60 -18.16 -9.45
N SER A 402 9.51 -17.96 -8.49
CA SER A 402 10.85 -18.54 -8.52
C SER A 402 10.88 -20.07 -8.28
N VAL A 403 9.84 -20.65 -7.68
CA VAL A 403 9.75 -22.09 -7.39
C VAL A 403 9.41 -22.92 -8.64
N PHE A 404 8.80 -22.32 -9.66
CA PHE A 404 8.36 -23.01 -10.89
C PHE A 404 9.29 -22.79 -12.09
N THR A 405 10.35 -21.98 -11.95
CA THR A 405 11.30 -21.67 -13.04
C THR A 405 12.66 -22.35 -12.87
N ASP A 406 12.91 -23.09 -11.79
CA ASP A 406 14.07 -23.97 -11.53
C ASP A 406 13.65 -25.46 -11.60
#